data_bca2ec32fce029b396fc461d1ecf1f0f
#
_entry.id   bca2ec32fce029b396fc461d1ecf1f0f
#
_cell.length_a   1.000
_cell.length_b   1.000
_cell.length_c   1.000
_cell.angle_alpha   90.00
_cell.angle_beta   90.00
_cell.angle_gamma   90.00
#
_symmetry.space_group_name_H-M   'P 1'
#
loop_
_entity.id
_entity.type
_entity.pdbx_description
1 polymer ?
#
loop_
_entity_poly.entity_id
_entity_poly.type
_entity_poly.pdbx_seq_one_letter_code
_entity_poly.pdbx_strand_id
1 'polypeptide(L)'
;QRQMCIRDRSYLNFLSEYGFGGILADEMGLGKTVQTLAFIQHMVESRFEGPNLIVVPTSVLPNWEREAEKFVPGLRRLTIYGTRREGMFKHIAESDLIITTYALLRRDLEEMEKYEFNTVILDEAQNIKNPNTITARAVRRINARMRLCLSGTPIENNLFELWSLFEFLMPGFLGSQHAFQ
;
A
#
# COMPACT_ATOMS: atom_id res chain seq x y z
N GLN A 1 -7.48 -15.46 -16.87
CA GLN A 1 -6.94 -14.13 -16.56
C GLN A 1 -8.05 -13.05 -16.55
N ARG A 2 -8.88 -12.91 -17.59
CA ARG A 2 -9.92 -11.86 -17.67
C ARG A 2 -10.97 -11.95 -16.55
N GLN A 3 -11.37 -13.15 -16.14
CA GLN A 3 -12.36 -13.35 -15.05
C GLN A 3 -11.78 -13.05 -13.65
N MET A 4 -10.51 -13.35 -13.42
CA MET A 4 -9.81 -13.00 -12.17
C MET A 4 -9.72 -11.48 -12.00
N CYS A 5 -9.27 -10.75 -13.00
CA CYS A 5 -9.22 -9.28 -12.97
C CYS A 5 -10.57 -8.61 -12.66
N ILE A 6 -11.68 -9.20 -13.13
CA ILE A 6 -13.04 -8.66 -12.85
C ILE A 6 -13.41 -8.88 -11.38
N ARG A 7 -13.12 -10.04 -10.79
CA ARG A 7 -13.38 -10.33 -9.36
C ARG A 7 -12.58 -9.41 -8.46
N ASP A 8 -11.28 -9.26 -8.73
CA ASP A 8 -10.39 -8.45 -7.93
C ASP A 8 -10.78 -6.97 -8.00
N ARG A 9 -11.15 -6.46 -9.17
CA ARG A 9 -11.67 -5.11 -9.34
C ARG A 9 -12.97 -4.90 -8.56
N SER A 10 -13.90 -5.84 -8.59
CA SER A 10 -15.14 -5.77 -7.83
C SER A 10 -14.88 -5.80 -6.33
N TYR A 11 -13.93 -6.62 -5.88
CA TYR A 11 -13.50 -6.68 -4.49
C TYR A 11 -12.87 -5.37 -4.01
N LEU A 12 -11.93 -4.80 -4.78
CA LEU A 12 -11.29 -3.54 -4.44
C LEU A 12 -12.27 -2.36 -4.43
N ASN A 13 -13.22 -2.31 -5.37
CA ASN A 13 -14.28 -1.31 -5.37
C ASN A 13 -15.19 -1.45 -4.16
N PHE A 14 -15.58 -2.66 -3.79
CA PHE A 14 -16.36 -2.93 -2.58
C PHE A 14 -15.62 -2.44 -1.32
N LEU A 15 -14.34 -2.77 -1.18
CA LEU A 15 -13.53 -2.29 -0.04
C LEU A 15 -13.49 -0.76 0.02
N SER A 16 -13.35 -0.11 -1.14
CA SER A 16 -13.31 1.35 -1.24
C SER A 16 -14.64 2.00 -0.84
N GLU A 17 -15.77 1.44 -1.28
CA GLU A 17 -17.11 1.97 -0.94
C GLU A 17 -17.40 1.89 0.56
N TYR A 18 -16.94 0.85 1.22
CA TYR A 18 -17.19 0.62 2.65
C TYR A 18 -16.04 1.07 3.57
N GLY A 19 -14.95 1.59 3.01
CA GLY A 19 -13.78 2.02 3.79
C GLY A 19 -13.04 0.89 4.50
N PHE A 20 -13.14 -0.35 3.99
CA PHE A 20 -12.44 -1.49 4.56
C PHE A 20 -11.04 -1.63 4.00
N GLY A 21 -10.09 -2.03 4.86
CA GLY A 21 -8.81 -2.53 4.43
C GLY A 21 -8.91 -3.94 3.85
N GLY A 22 -8.01 -4.31 2.94
CA GLY A 22 -8.04 -5.61 2.30
C GLY A 22 -6.67 -6.21 2.01
N ILE A 23 -6.65 -7.52 1.77
CA ILE A 23 -5.47 -8.26 1.35
C ILE A 23 -5.73 -8.80 -0.06
N LEU A 24 -4.89 -8.41 -1.01
CA LEU A 24 -4.83 -9.04 -2.32
C LEU A 24 -3.74 -10.12 -2.28
N ALA A 25 -4.17 -11.34 -1.96
CA ALA A 25 -3.32 -12.51 -1.89
C ALA A 25 -3.46 -13.30 -3.21
N ASP A 26 -2.48 -13.16 -4.08
CA ASP A 26 -2.44 -13.89 -5.34
C ASP A 26 -1.03 -14.41 -5.60
N GLU A 27 -0.91 -15.53 -6.30
CA GLU A 27 0.40 -16.11 -6.59
C GLU A 27 1.30 -15.13 -7.34
N MET A 28 2.61 -15.25 -7.15
CA MET A 28 3.59 -14.42 -7.85
C MET A 28 3.39 -14.49 -9.38
N GLY A 29 3.36 -13.32 -10.03
CA GLY A 29 3.28 -13.21 -11.48
C GLY A 29 1.86 -13.10 -12.07
N LEU A 30 0.81 -13.12 -11.28
CA LEU A 30 -0.58 -13.03 -11.77
C LEU A 30 -1.10 -11.59 -11.97
N GLY A 31 -0.21 -10.61 -11.97
CA GLY A 31 -0.55 -9.25 -12.36
C GLY A 31 -1.02 -8.33 -11.23
N LYS A 32 -0.67 -8.61 -9.96
CA LYS A 32 -1.00 -7.75 -8.79
C LYS A 32 -0.65 -6.28 -9.02
N THR A 33 0.52 -6.00 -9.57
CA THR A 33 0.96 -4.63 -9.88
C THR A 33 -0.01 -3.94 -10.83
N VAL A 34 -0.37 -4.58 -11.94
CA VAL A 34 -1.28 -4.01 -12.93
C VAL A 34 -2.69 -3.82 -12.37
N GLN A 35 -3.18 -4.78 -11.59
CA GLN A 35 -4.49 -4.69 -10.93
C GLN A 35 -4.53 -3.54 -9.93
N THR A 36 -3.46 -3.38 -9.14
CA THR A 36 -3.32 -2.29 -8.19
C THR A 36 -3.25 -0.94 -8.89
N LEU A 37 -2.49 -0.82 -9.98
CA LEU A 37 -2.40 0.40 -10.77
C LEU A 37 -3.74 0.76 -11.42
N ALA A 38 -4.47 -0.23 -11.95
CA ALA A 38 -5.79 -0.02 -12.51
C ALA A 38 -6.81 0.42 -11.43
N PHE A 39 -6.69 -0.09 -10.22
CA PHE A 39 -7.50 0.35 -9.09
C PHE A 39 -7.21 1.80 -8.72
N ILE A 40 -5.92 2.19 -8.61
CA ILE A 40 -5.53 3.58 -8.31
C ILE A 40 -6.03 4.52 -9.41
N GLN A 41 -5.89 4.15 -10.70
CA GLN A 41 -6.42 4.91 -11.81
C GLN A 41 -7.93 5.15 -11.65
N HIS A 42 -8.68 4.10 -11.31
CA HIS A 42 -10.12 4.20 -11.06
C HIS A 42 -10.45 5.13 -9.89
N MET A 43 -9.70 5.06 -8.79
CA MET A 43 -9.89 5.94 -7.62
C MET A 43 -9.67 7.40 -7.99
N VAL A 44 -8.63 7.72 -8.76
CA VAL A 44 -8.34 9.08 -9.23
C VAL A 44 -9.43 9.58 -10.18
N GLU A 45 -9.87 8.76 -11.13
CA GLU A 45 -10.96 9.09 -12.06
C GLU A 45 -12.30 9.31 -11.35
N SER A 46 -12.54 8.59 -10.24
CA SER A 46 -13.74 8.73 -9.40
C SER A 46 -13.65 9.92 -8.44
N ARG A 47 -12.60 10.75 -8.56
CA ARG A 47 -12.36 11.97 -7.76
C ARG A 47 -12.26 11.71 -6.25
N PHE A 48 -11.74 10.56 -5.85
CA PHE A 48 -11.32 10.39 -4.46
C PHE A 48 -10.13 11.32 -4.18
N GLU A 49 -10.28 12.19 -3.20
CA GLU A 49 -9.28 13.21 -2.87
C GLU A 49 -8.09 12.60 -2.15
N GLY A 50 -6.91 13.10 -2.49
CA GLY A 50 -5.64 12.78 -1.86
C GLY A 50 -4.76 11.81 -2.66
N PRO A 51 -3.46 11.84 -2.38
CA PRO A 51 -2.48 10.98 -3.03
C PRO A 51 -2.62 9.51 -2.61
N ASN A 52 -2.21 8.60 -3.49
CA ASN A 52 -2.11 7.17 -3.18
C ASN A 52 -0.64 6.80 -2.99
N LEU A 53 -0.33 6.09 -1.91
CA LEU A 53 1.03 5.68 -1.54
C LEU A 53 1.22 4.19 -1.73
N ILE A 54 2.25 3.79 -2.47
CA ILE A 54 2.71 2.40 -2.56
C ILE A 54 4.07 2.29 -1.87
N VAL A 55 4.18 1.35 -0.94
CA VAL A 55 5.41 1.03 -0.23
C VAL A 55 5.90 -0.34 -0.67
N VAL A 56 7.10 -0.39 -1.22
CA VAL A 56 7.65 -1.58 -1.85
C VAL A 56 9.01 -1.97 -1.28
N PRO A 57 9.44 -3.24 -1.40
CA PRO A 57 10.85 -3.59 -1.25
C PRO A 57 11.72 -2.87 -2.29
N THR A 58 12.94 -2.50 -1.90
CA THR A 58 13.86 -1.78 -2.80
C THR A 58 14.13 -2.52 -4.11
N SER A 59 14.17 -3.85 -4.08
CA SER A 59 14.44 -4.69 -5.25
C SER A 59 13.37 -4.61 -6.34
N VAL A 60 12.13 -4.31 -5.97
CA VAL A 60 11.01 -4.27 -6.94
C VAL A 60 10.61 -2.86 -7.33
N LEU A 61 11.20 -1.83 -6.72
CA LEU A 61 10.91 -0.43 -7.04
C LEU A 61 11.03 -0.11 -8.53
N PRO A 62 12.12 -0.49 -9.25
CA PRO A 62 12.24 -0.21 -10.68
C PRO A 62 11.16 -0.88 -11.53
N ASN A 63 10.65 -2.02 -11.08
CA ASN A 63 9.55 -2.70 -11.77
C ASN A 63 8.25 -1.93 -11.61
N TRP A 64 7.94 -1.45 -10.40
CA TRP A 64 6.77 -0.62 -10.13
C TRP A 64 6.77 0.67 -10.95
N GLU A 65 7.91 1.35 -11.04
CA GLU A 65 8.06 2.57 -11.87
C GLU A 65 7.77 2.30 -13.34
N ARG A 66 8.39 1.24 -13.89
CA ARG A 66 8.20 0.85 -15.30
C ARG A 66 6.76 0.47 -15.61
N GLU A 67 6.11 -0.29 -14.73
CA GLU A 67 4.72 -0.70 -14.92
C GLU A 67 3.76 0.49 -14.74
N ALA A 68 4.00 1.38 -13.80
CA ALA A 68 3.22 2.60 -13.65
C ALA A 68 3.33 3.50 -14.88
N GLU A 69 4.52 3.65 -15.44
CA GLU A 69 4.73 4.39 -16.69
C GLU A 69 3.96 3.78 -17.87
N LYS A 70 3.95 2.46 -17.96
CA LYS A 70 3.32 1.73 -19.05
C LYS A 70 1.80 1.70 -18.96
N PHE A 71 1.24 1.47 -17.78
CA PHE A 71 -0.19 1.16 -17.61
C PHE A 71 -1.03 2.36 -17.14
N VAL A 72 -0.42 3.32 -16.45
CA VAL A 72 -1.11 4.52 -15.94
C VAL A 72 -0.32 5.80 -16.27
N PRO A 73 0.01 6.06 -17.54
CA PRO A 73 0.84 7.19 -17.94
C PRO A 73 0.22 8.55 -17.62
N GLY A 74 -1.12 8.60 -17.47
CA GLY A 74 -1.86 9.82 -17.16
C GLY A 74 -1.81 10.26 -15.70
N LEU A 75 -1.35 9.39 -14.78
CA LEU A 75 -1.22 9.75 -13.36
C LEU A 75 0.03 10.62 -13.12
N ARG A 76 -0.11 11.62 -12.26
CA ARG A 76 1.02 12.40 -11.73
C ARG A 76 1.77 11.55 -10.72
N ARG A 77 2.90 11.01 -11.14
CA ARG A 77 3.69 10.04 -10.37
C ARG A 77 4.87 10.71 -9.69
N LEU A 78 5.14 10.31 -8.47
CA LEU A 78 6.29 10.75 -7.68
C LEU A 78 6.98 9.54 -7.06
N THR A 79 8.22 9.27 -7.43
CA THR A 79 9.03 8.26 -6.74
C THR A 79 9.94 8.94 -5.73
N ILE A 80 9.69 8.70 -4.44
CA ILE A 80 10.53 9.20 -3.35
C ILE A 80 11.65 8.21 -3.13
N TYR A 81 12.81 8.48 -3.74
CA TYR A 81 13.98 7.63 -3.68
C TYR A 81 15.29 8.42 -3.80
N GLY A 82 16.38 7.83 -3.33
CA GLY A 82 17.72 8.42 -3.41
C GLY A 82 18.04 9.42 -2.28
N THR A 83 19.18 10.11 -2.42
CA THR A 83 19.72 10.99 -1.38
C THR A 83 19.15 12.41 -1.41
N ARG A 84 18.66 12.87 -2.58
CA ARG A 84 18.09 14.23 -2.76
C ARG A 84 16.58 14.27 -2.61
N ARG A 85 15.96 13.28 -1.98
CA ARG A 85 14.51 13.12 -1.87
C ARG A 85 13.82 14.16 -0.99
N GLU A 86 14.53 14.86 -0.12
CA GLU A 86 13.94 15.90 0.76
C GLU A 86 13.18 16.96 -0.03
N GLY A 87 13.69 17.37 -1.20
CA GLY A 87 12.99 18.29 -2.09
C GLY A 87 11.73 17.73 -2.76
N MET A 88 11.49 16.42 -2.67
CA MET A 88 10.34 15.75 -3.31
C MET A 88 9.08 15.81 -2.45
N PHE A 89 9.20 15.91 -1.12
CA PHE A 89 8.03 15.87 -0.22
C PHE A 89 7.00 16.93 -0.52
N LYS A 90 7.42 18.14 -0.90
CA LYS A 90 6.51 19.24 -1.28
C LYS A 90 5.58 18.91 -2.46
N HIS A 91 5.91 17.91 -3.26
CA HIS A 91 5.12 17.47 -4.41
C HIS A 91 4.14 16.34 -4.09
N ILE A 92 4.13 15.82 -2.85
CA ILE A 92 3.23 14.74 -2.44
C ILE A 92 1.77 15.13 -2.66
N ALA A 93 1.35 16.32 -2.19
CA ALA A 93 -0.03 16.76 -2.29
C ALA A 93 -0.52 16.98 -3.75
N GLU A 94 0.39 17.22 -4.68
CA GLU A 94 0.09 17.42 -6.09
C GLU A 94 0.13 16.13 -6.92
N SER A 95 0.57 15.02 -6.30
CA SER A 95 0.76 13.73 -6.97
C SER A 95 -0.46 12.82 -6.79
N ASP A 96 -0.77 12.03 -7.80
CA ASP A 96 -1.83 11.02 -7.75
C ASP A 96 -1.31 9.70 -7.19
N LEU A 97 -0.05 9.37 -7.50
CA LEU A 97 0.63 8.15 -7.11
C LEU A 97 2.04 8.42 -6.59
N ILE A 98 2.29 8.03 -5.35
CA ILE A 98 3.62 8.07 -4.73
C ILE A 98 4.14 6.65 -4.56
N ILE A 99 5.38 6.40 -4.94
CA ILE A 99 6.07 5.13 -4.74
C ILE A 99 7.31 5.37 -3.88
N THR A 100 7.46 4.60 -2.83
CA THR A 100 8.65 4.62 -1.96
C THR A 100 8.97 3.23 -1.44
N THR A 101 10.08 3.10 -0.72
CA THR A 101 10.48 1.83 -0.12
C THR A 101 10.24 1.80 1.38
N TYR A 102 10.12 0.58 1.95
CA TYR A 102 9.99 0.41 3.40
C TYR A 102 11.12 1.08 4.20
N ALA A 103 12.35 1.01 3.68
CA ALA A 103 13.50 1.61 4.33
C ALA A 103 13.40 3.14 4.37
N LEU A 104 12.97 3.75 3.27
CA LEU A 104 12.83 5.21 3.16
C LEU A 104 11.60 5.72 3.91
N LEU A 105 10.46 5.02 3.82
CA LEU A 105 9.29 5.38 4.63
C LEU A 105 9.62 5.44 6.13
N ARG A 106 10.35 4.44 6.63
CA ARG A 106 10.78 4.41 8.03
C ARG A 106 11.71 5.55 8.39
N ARG A 107 12.62 5.92 7.45
CA ARG A 107 13.60 7.01 7.66
C ARG A 107 12.95 8.38 7.62
N ASP A 108 11.97 8.54 6.74
CA ASP A 108 11.33 9.82 6.45
C ASP A 108 9.91 9.91 7.05
N LEU A 109 9.65 9.11 8.09
CA LEU A 109 8.33 8.94 8.69
C LEU A 109 7.72 10.27 9.15
N GLU A 110 8.50 11.14 9.80
CA GLU A 110 8.06 12.44 10.31
C GLU A 110 7.56 13.38 9.19
N GLU A 111 8.10 13.24 7.97
CA GLU A 111 7.60 13.98 6.82
C GLU A 111 6.37 13.32 6.23
N MET A 112 6.38 11.99 6.08
CA MET A 112 5.30 11.24 5.45
C MET A 112 4.00 11.28 6.26
N GLU A 113 4.06 11.28 7.58
CA GLU A 113 2.86 11.34 8.45
C GLU A 113 2.15 12.70 8.49
N LYS A 114 2.75 13.75 7.92
CA LYS A 114 2.10 15.06 7.74
C LYS A 114 1.01 15.05 6.66
N TYR A 115 1.00 14.03 5.82
CA TYR A 115 0.07 13.91 4.71
C TYR A 115 -1.03 12.88 5.02
N GLU A 116 -2.23 13.13 4.54
CA GLU A 116 -3.32 12.16 4.52
C GLU A 116 -3.38 11.52 3.13
N PHE A 117 -3.18 10.21 3.09
CA PHE A 117 -3.25 9.45 1.84
C PHE A 117 -4.68 8.91 1.65
N ASN A 118 -5.14 8.92 0.40
CA ASN A 118 -6.38 8.26 0.06
C ASN A 118 -6.25 6.75 0.26
N THR A 119 -5.20 6.16 -0.29
CA THR A 119 -4.90 4.73 -0.10
C THR A 119 -3.42 4.53 0.23
N VAL A 120 -3.12 3.65 1.18
CA VAL A 120 -1.75 3.15 1.42
C VAL A 120 -1.71 1.66 1.10
N ILE A 121 -0.81 1.28 0.21
CA ILE A 121 -0.65 -0.07 -0.32
C ILE A 121 0.73 -0.58 0.04
N LEU A 122 0.80 -1.73 0.69
CA LEU A 122 2.05 -2.41 1.03
C LEU A 122 2.27 -3.59 0.10
N ASP A 123 3.29 -3.52 -0.75
CA ASP A 123 3.71 -4.67 -1.54
C ASP A 123 4.63 -5.57 -0.71
N GLU A 124 4.54 -6.88 -0.95
CA GLU A 124 5.23 -7.89 -0.14
C GLU A 124 4.98 -7.67 1.36
N ALA A 125 3.68 -7.69 1.75
CA ALA A 125 3.23 -7.33 3.11
C ALA A 125 3.81 -8.21 4.23
N GLN A 126 4.50 -9.32 3.91
CA GLN A 126 5.29 -10.08 4.87
C GLN A 126 6.37 -9.24 5.56
N ASN A 127 6.76 -8.09 5.00
CA ASN A 127 7.69 -7.15 5.63
C ASN A 127 7.17 -6.58 6.97
N ILE A 128 5.86 -6.67 7.23
CA ILE A 128 5.23 -6.18 8.46
C ILE A 128 4.59 -7.28 9.31
N LYS A 129 4.84 -8.56 9.01
CA LYS A 129 4.30 -9.70 9.77
C LYS A 129 4.66 -9.69 11.26
N ASN A 130 5.85 -9.21 11.60
CA ASN A 130 6.23 -8.99 13.00
C ASN A 130 5.84 -7.57 13.43
N PRO A 131 4.81 -7.42 14.30
CA PRO A 131 4.29 -6.11 14.73
C PRO A 131 5.29 -5.28 15.53
N ASN A 132 6.32 -5.90 16.09
CA ASN A 132 7.30 -5.25 16.95
C ASN A 132 8.45 -4.61 16.16
N THR A 133 8.53 -4.84 14.85
CA THR A 133 9.55 -4.21 14.01
C THR A 133 9.32 -2.70 13.87
N ILE A 134 10.41 -1.97 13.68
CA ILE A 134 10.36 -0.52 13.40
C ILE A 134 9.54 -0.28 12.12
N THR A 135 9.66 -1.15 11.12
CA THR A 135 8.92 -1.05 9.86
C THR A 135 7.41 -1.19 10.07
N ALA A 136 6.96 -2.21 10.81
CA ALA A 136 5.55 -2.41 11.10
C ALA A 136 4.95 -1.24 11.90
N ARG A 137 5.71 -0.68 12.84
CA ARG A 137 5.29 0.51 13.58
C ARG A 137 5.21 1.75 12.69
N ALA A 138 6.18 1.93 11.79
CA ALA A 138 6.21 3.08 10.89
C ALA A 138 5.01 3.09 9.94
N VAL A 139 4.70 1.99 9.26
CA VAL A 139 3.58 1.94 8.31
C VAL A 139 2.22 2.18 8.98
N ARG A 140 2.05 1.79 10.26
CA ARG A 140 0.83 2.02 11.01
C ARG A 140 0.60 3.50 11.38
N ARG A 141 1.66 4.30 11.44
CA ARG A 141 1.58 5.74 11.72
C ARG A 141 1.16 6.57 10.52
N ILE A 142 1.25 6.03 9.32
CA ILE A 142 0.85 6.75 8.10
C ILE A 142 -0.67 6.93 8.10
N ASN A 143 -1.12 8.17 7.89
CA ASN A 143 -2.53 8.49 7.80
C ASN A 143 -3.09 8.06 6.44
N ALA A 144 -4.12 7.24 6.45
CA ALA A 144 -4.76 6.73 5.24
C ALA A 144 -6.25 6.48 5.46
N ARG A 145 -7.06 6.78 4.44
CA ARG A 145 -8.49 6.45 4.44
C ARG A 145 -8.72 4.96 4.18
N MET A 146 -7.91 4.39 3.29
CA MET A 146 -7.96 2.98 2.93
C MET A 146 -6.56 2.36 2.99
N ARG A 147 -6.47 1.08 3.33
CA ARG A 147 -5.21 0.35 3.43
C ARG A 147 -5.30 -1.01 2.76
N LEU A 148 -4.30 -1.34 1.96
CA LEU A 148 -4.22 -2.61 1.24
C LEU A 148 -2.87 -3.29 1.48
N CYS A 149 -2.91 -4.61 1.57
CA CYS A 149 -1.73 -5.47 1.57
C CYS A 149 -1.72 -6.31 0.30
N LEU A 150 -0.59 -6.32 -0.41
CA LEU A 150 -0.32 -7.26 -1.48
C LEU A 150 0.65 -8.32 -0.94
N SER A 151 0.33 -9.59 -1.13
CA SER A 151 1.19 -10.69 -0.70
C SER A 151 1.17 -11.81 -1.71
N GLY A 152 2.33 -12.37 -2.02
CA GLY A 152 2.46 -13.59 -2.83
C GLY A 152 2.55 -14.85 -1.96
N THR A 153 2.64 -14.69 -0.64
CA THR A 153 2.67 -15.81 0.29
C THR A 153 1.36 -15.86 1.06
N PRO A 154 0.70 -17.01 1.14
CA PRO A 154 -0.46 -17.17 2.00
C PRO A 154 -0.08 -16.83 3.45
N ILE A 155 -1.07 -16.40 4.22
CA ILE A 155 -0.91 -16.19 5.67
C ILE A 155 -0.70 -17.58 6.27
N GLU A 156 0.55 -17.93 6.52
CA GLU A 156 0.89 -19.24 7.06
C GLU A 156 0.75 -19.23 8.59
N ASN A 157 -0.25 -19.96 9.08
CA ASN A 157 -0.39 -20.60 10.42
C ASN A 157 0.03 -19.82 11.69
N ASN A 158 0.28 -18.51 11.62
CA ASN A 158 0.65 -17.74 12.79
C ASN A 158 -0.35 -16.60 13.03
N LEU A 159 -1.18 -16.77 14.07
CA LEU A 159 -2.16 -15.76 14.49
C LEU A 159 -1.54 -14.39 14.76
N PHE A 160 -0.30 -14.36 15.21
CA PHE A 160 0.43 -13.14 15.50
C PHE A 160 0.77 -12.34 14.23
N GLU A 161 1.14 -13.03 13.15
CA GLU A 161 1.36 -12.41 11.85
C GLU A 161 0.06 -11.85 11.28
N LEU A 162 -1.03 -12.61 11.39
CA LEU A 162 -2.36 -12.18 11.00
C LEU A 162 -2.77 -10.92 11.77
N TRP A 163 -2.59 -10.91 13.09
CA TRP A 163 -2.85 -9.74 13.92
C TRP A 163 -2.09 -8.50 13.43
N SER A 164 -0.80 -8.64 13.10
CA SER A 164 0.01 -7.53 12.61
C SER A 164 -0.51 -6.93 11.30
N LEU A 165 -0.95 -7.78 10.37
CA LEU A 165 -1.55 -7.32 9.11
C LEU A 165 -2.89 -6.62 9.35
N PHE A 166 -3.75 -7.19 10.18
CA PHE A 166 -5.03 -6.58 10.51
C PHE A 166 -4.88 -5.27 11.28
N GLU A 167 -3.89 -5.16 12.16
CA GLU A 167 -3.59 -3.90 12.87
C GLU A 167 -3.12 -2.79 11.92
N PHE A 168 -2.50 -3.15 10.78
CA PHE A 168 -2.27 -2.20 9.71
C PHE A 168 -3.55 -1.90 8.92
N LEU A 169 -4.30 -2.90 8.48
CA LEU A 169 -5.45 -2.75 7.60
C LEU A 169 -6.63 -2.05 8.28
N MET A 170 -6.93 -2.43 9.50
CA MET A 170 -8.06 -1.96 10.31
C MET A 170 -7.62 -1.79 11.77
N PRO A 171 -6.95 -0.67 12.11
CA PRO A 171 -6.41 -0.47 13.46
C PRO A 171 -7.44 -0.68 14.56
N GLY A 172 -7.09 -1.50 15.56
CA GLY A 172 -7.94 -1.80 16.71
C GLY A 172 -9.06 -2.81 16.48
N PHE A 173 -9.26 -3.31 15.25
CA PHE A 173 -10.34 -4.26 14.94
C PHE A 173 -10.24 -5.57 15.72
N LEU A 174 -9.03 -6.12 15.86
CA LEU A 174 -8.78 -7.37 16.61
C LEU A 174 -8.46 -7.12 18.10
N GLY A 175 -8.58 -5.88 18.57
CA GLY A 175 -8.22 -5.54 19.95
C GLY A 175 -6.71 -5.55 20.21
N SER A 176 -6.33 -5.55 21.50
CA SER A 176 -4.92 -5.54 21.87
C SER A 176 -4.23 -6.87 21.51
N GLN A 177 -2.95 -6.81 21.20
CA GLN A 177 -2.11 -7.99 20.95
C GLN A 177 -2.20 -9.05 22.06
N HIS A 178 -2.31 -8.61 23.33
CA HIS A 178 -2.47 -9.51 24.48
C HIS A 178 -3.84 -10.20 24.55
N ALA A 179 -4.88 -9.57 24.03
CA ALA A 179 -6.21 -10.17 24.00
C ALA A 179 -6.37 -11.17 22.86
N PHE A 180 -5.49 -11.12 21.86
CA PHE A 180 -5.51 -12.00 20.70
C PHE A 180 -4.64 -13.25 20.85
N GLN A 181 -3.78 -13.33 21.85
CA GLN A 181 -2.98 -14.49 22.24
C GLN A 181 -3.79 -15.41 23.14
#